data_ee3079257c25eeb049bde6f5fbf843ee
#
_entry.id   ee3079257c25eeb049bde6f5fbf843ee
#
_cell.length_a   1.000
_cell.length_b   1.000
_cell.length_c   1.000
_cell.angle_alpha   90.00
_cell.angle_beta   90.00
_cell.angle_gamma   90.00
#
_symmetry.space_group_name_H-M   'P 1'
#
loop_
_entity.id
_entity.type
_entity.pdbx_description
1 polymer ?
#
loop_
_entity_poly.entity_id
_entity_poly.type
_entity_poly.pdbx_seq_one_letter_code
_entity_poly.pdbx_strand_id
1 'polypeptide(L)'
;TYTLGAVYKHYSGNHTQTVVLSRSFMNNSNIKYRDNDESSTDNLTLRLKSDEIENHLRFENRSLVGLFDLTAGFNVDYAVYRNNTFQRAFTDIPKEIRYKTDLGLFKWGIFATSGYKSADDRFSASFGFRLDACNYSSLTDNPFKQFSPRLSLSYNLIGNFFLNGSIGRFYQLPAYTTMGYQEDNVLINKSRLKYICSDQAVVGVEYYINKWARLTVEGFYKKYTHSPLSLRDSIPLACKGTDYGVSGNEAASSTARGRAYGLEVMLRWFGMGRFTALASYTWYRSQFEDPATGIYIPSAWDYRHLFTLSGTYKLPKNWDIGLKFRLMGGAPYTPYYDYDRYNTGRLKTFYEADIRVDKSFYFKGVMLGFYVDLQNVLNFKYDNPPVLISTGEKYVDNDGTERYRMKYIAQQSGVILPTLGITVEF
;
A
#
# COMPACT_ATOMS: atom_id res chain seq x y z
N THR A 1 2.51 7.98 -17.29
CA THR A 1 1.56 8.19 -16.17
C THR A 1 1.20 9.66 -16.09
N TYR A 2 -0.10 9.99 -15.98
CA TYR A 2 -0.57 11.35 -15.70
C TYR A 2 -1.83 11.31 -14.84
N THR A 3 -2.09 12.39 -14.11
CA THR A 3 -3.34 12.63 -13.40
C THR A 3 -3.76 14.08 -13.62
N LEU A 4 -5.01 14.25 -14.02
CA LEU A 4 -5.65 15.55 -14.19
C LEU A 4 -6.89 15.59 -13.31
N GLY A 5 -7.17 16.72 -12.68
CA GLY A 5 -8.35 16.87 -11.85
C GLY A 5 -8.76 18.31 -11.66
N ALA A 6 -10.05 18.49 -11.36
CA ALA A 6 -10.64 19.76 -11.00
C ALA A 6 -11.50 19.59 -9.76
N VAL A 7 -11.44 20.57 -8.87
CA VAL A 7 -12.26 20.63 -7.65
C VAL A 7 -13.02 21.94 -7.65
N TYR A 8 -14.35 21.85 -7.56
CA TYR A 8 -15.21 23.01 -7.36
C TYR A 8 -15.81 22.95 -5.97
N LYS A 9 -15.72 24.03 -5.22
CA LYS A 9 -16.34 24.18 -3.90
C LYS A 9 -17.28 25.38 -3.90
N HIS A 10 -18.49 25.15 -3.44
CA HIS A 10 -19.49 26.18 -3.22
C HIS A 10 -19.82 26.27 -1.73
N TYR A 11 -19.76 27.48 -1.20
CA TYR A 11 -20.03 27.80 0.20
C TYR A 11 -21.33 28.56 0.29
N SER A 12 -22.29 28.08 1.07
CA SER A 12 -23.59 28.72 1.27
C SER A 12 -24.02 28.59 2.74
N GLY A 13 -23.78 29.64 3.53
CA GLY A 13 -24.04 29.61 4.97
C GLY A 13 -23.27 28.47 5.65
N ASN A 14 -24.01 27.56 6.28
CA ASN A 14 -23.45 26.38 6.99
C ASN A 14 -23.23 25.16 6.07
N HIS A 15 -23.38 25.32 4.76
CA HIS A 15 -23.25 24.23 3.80
C HIS A 15 -22.02 24.43 2.94
N THR A 16 -21.30 23.34 2.68
CA THR A 16 -20.20 23.29 1.71
C THR A 16 -20.47 22.16 0.74
N GLN A 17 -20.62 22.51 -0.54
CA GLN A 17 -20.77 21.54 -1.62
C GLN A 17 -19.43 21.40 -2.34
N THR A 18 -19.00 20.17 -2.55
CA THR A 18 -17.75 19.87 -3.25
C THR A 18 -18.02 18.91 -4.41
N VAL A 19 -17.58 19.30 -5.59
CA VAL A 19 -17.57 18.45 -6.79
C VAL A 19 -16.11 18.20 -7.15
N VAL A 20 -15.74 16.94 -7.36
CA VAL A 20 -14.41 16.53 -7.82
C VAL A 20 -14.56 15.76 -9.12
N LEU A 21 -13.82 16.15 -10.12
CA LEU A 21 -13.63 15.43 -11.37
C LEU A 21 -12.16 15.13 -11.53
N SER A 22 -11.80 13.88 -11.77
CA SER A 22 -10.42 13.53 -12.04
C SER A 22 -10.30 12.35 -13.00
N ARG A 23 -9.17 12.33 -13.70
CA ARG A 23 -8.75 11.23 -14.56
C ARG A 23 -7.30 10.89 -14.26
N SER A 24 -7.02 9.62 -14.03
CA SER A 24 -5.67 9.08 -13.94
C SER A 24 -5.43 8.08 -15.07
N PHE A 25 -4.19 8.05 -15.54
CA PHE A 25 -3.70 7.08 -16.51
C PHE A 25 -2.35 6.57 -16.03
N MET A 26 -2.22 5.26 -15.92
CA MET A 26 -0.98 4.59 -15.60
C MET A 26 -0.69 3.50 -16.65
N ASN A 27 0.51 3.57 -17.22
CA ASN A 27 1.02 2.53 -18.10
C ASN A 27 2.16 1.79 -17.39
N ASN A 28 2.06 0.47 -17.33
CA ASN A 28 3.08 -0.42 -16.79
C ASN A 28 3.62 -1.32 -17.89
N SER A 29 4.95 -1.45 -17.96
CA SER A 29 5.62 -2.37 -18.85
C SER A 29 6.69 -3.11 -18.09
N ASN A 30 6.63 -4.45 -18.11
CA ASN A 30 7.64 -5.33 -17.53
C ASN A 30 8.02 -6.37 -18.57
N ILE A 31 9.29 -6.33 -19.01
CA ILE A 31 9.82 -7.23 -20.00
C ILE A 31 11.07 -7.88 -19.41
N LYS A 32 11.12 -9.21 -19.45
CA LYS A 32 12.27 -9.99 -18.96
C LYS A 32 12.69 -11.01 -20.01
N TYR A 33 13.99 -11.10 -20.23
CA TYR A 33 14.61 -12.12 -21.04
C TYR A 33 15.47 -13.04 -20.17
N ARG A 34 15.66 -14.28 -20.61
CA ARG A 34 16.61 -15.21 -19.97
C ARG A 34 18.02 -14.58 -20.07
N ASP A 35 18.72 -14.56 -18.94
CA ASP A 35 20.10 -14.05 -18.84
C ASP A 35 20.26 -12.59 -19.34
N ASN A 36 19.16 -11.82 -19.41
CA ASN A 36 19.10 -10.50 -20.04
C ASN A 36 19.50 -10.49 -21.52
N ASP A 37 19.42 -11.63 -22.19
CA ASP A 37 19.75 -11.75 -23.62
C ASP A 37 18.52 -11.44 -24.49
N GLU A 38 18.52 -10.26 -25.08
CA GLU A 38 17.46 -9.76 -25.97
C GLU A 38 17.67 -10.14 -27.45
N SER A 39 18.72 -10.91 -27.77
CA SER A 39 19.09 -11.26 -29.17
C SER A 39 18.02 -12.12 -29.85
N SER A 40 17.21 -12.87 -29.10
CA SER A 40 16.16 -13.72 -29.62
C SER A 40 14.88 -13.61 -28.80
N THR A 41 13.72 -13.68 -29.50
CA THR A 41 12.42 -13.79 -28.85
C THR A 41 12.23 -15.09 -28.08
N ASP A 42 13.05 -16.13 -28.37
CA ASP A 42 13.01 -17.39 -27.64
C ASP A 42 13.50 -17.24 -26.20
N ASN A 43 14.30 -16.21 -25.94
CA ASN A 43 14.76 -15.83 -24.60
C ASN A 43 13.72 -15.04 -23.81
N LEU A 44 12.63 -14.59 -24.46
CA LEU A 44 11.57 -13.85 -23.76
C LEU A 44 10.87 -14.73 -22.72
N THR A 45 10.96 -14.35 -21.45
CA THR A 45 10.34 -15.06 -20.33
C THR A 45 9.09 -14.37 -19.81
N LEU A 46 9.07 -13.03 -19.83
CA LEU A 46 7.93 -12.22 -19.42
C LEU A 46 7.80 -11.00 -20.34
N ARG A 47 6.62 -10.74 -20.81
CA ARG A 47 6.19 -9.46 -21.37
C ARG A 47 4.82 -9.14 -20.85
N LEU A 48 4.73 -8.16 -19.97
CA LEU A 48 3.48 -7.59 -19.49
C LEU A 48 3.44 -6.14 -19.91
N LYS A 49 2.36 -5.74 -20.56
CA LYS A 49 2.03 -4.34 -20.80
C LYS A 49 0.60 -4.12 -20.34
N SER A 50 0.40 -3.17 -19.44
CA SER A 50 -0.93 -2.83 -18.93
C SER A 50 -1.17 -1.33 -18.88
N ASP A 51 -2.40 -0.95 -19.19
CA ASP A 51 -2.92 0.40 -19.00
C ASP A 51 -4.03 0.36 -17.96
N GLU A 52 -3.93 1.27 -17.00
CA GLU A 52 -4.97 1.51 -16.00
C GLU A 52 -5.45 2.96 -16.15
N ILE A 53 -6.73 3.11 -16.45
CA ILE A 53 -7.39 4.39 -16.65
C ILE A 53 -8.52 4.48 -15.65
N GLU A 54 -8.56 5.52 -14.85
CA GLU A 54 -9.68 5.76 -13.93
C GLU A 54 -10.21 7.19 -14.09
N ASN A 55 -11.52 7.29 -14.28
CA ASN A 55 -12.25 8.54 -14.31
C ASN A 55 -13.14 8.58 -13.08
N HIS A 56 -13.01 9.62 -12.27
CA HIS A 56 -13.72 9.77 -11.00
C HIS A 56 -14.60 11.01 -11.02
N LEU A 57 -15.85 10.85 -10.61
CA LEU A 57 -16.75 11.90 -10.21
C LEU A 57 -17.12 11.69 -8.75
N ARG A 58 -16.93 12.70 -7.91
CA ARG A 58 -17.41 12.72 -6.53
C ARG A 58 -18.19 13.98 -6.27
N PHE A 59 -19.33 13.82 -5.63
CA PHE A 59 -20.10 14.91 -5.04
C PHE A 59 -20.22 14.70 -3.53
N GLU A 60 -20.06 15.79 -2.78
CA GLU A 60 -20.19 15.79 -1.33
C GLU A 60 -20.86 17.08 -0.89
N ASN A 61 -21.84 16.95 0.02
CA ASN A 61 -22.42 18.06 0.74
C ASN A 61 -22.14 17.91 2.24
N ARG A 62 -21.50 18.90 2.81
CA ARG A 62 -21.25 19.02 4.25
C ARG A 62 -22.13 20.14 4.81
N SER A 63 -22.79 19.85 5.95
CA SER A 63 -23.72 20.77 6.60
C SER A 63 -23.43 20.82 8.10
N LEU A 64 -23.23 22.01 8.64
CA LEU A 64 -23.07 22.25 10.07
C LEU A 64 -24.44 22.63 10.67
N VAL A 65 -24.99 21.76 11.53
CA VAL A 65 -26.31 21.93 12.15
C VAL A 65 -26.19 21.82 13.66
N GLY A 66 -26.09 22.94 14.35
CA GLY A 66 -25.84 22.97 15.78
C GLY A 66 -24.53 22.30 16.15
N LEU A 67 -24.58 21.26 16.94
CA LEU A 67 -23.41 20.45 17.37
C LEU A 67 -23.07 19.31 16.39
N PHE A 68 -23.78 19.21 15.26
CA PHE A 68 -23.61 18.12 14.30
C PHE A 68 -22.94 18.62 13.03
N ASP A 69 -22.00 17.81 12.53
CA ASP A 69 -21.33 17.94 11.23
C ASP A 69 -21.81 16.79 10.35
N LEU A 70 -22.72 17.09 9.43
CA LEU A 70 -23.36 16.10 8.57
C LEU A 70 -22.71 16.15 7.18
N THR A 71 -22.18 15.03 6.73
CA THR A 71 -21.63 14.90 5.39
C THR A 71 -22.32 13.76 4.66
N ALA A 72 -22.81 14.00 3.46
CA ALA A 72 -23.38 12.97 2.58
C ALA A 72 -22.92 13.19 1.14
N GLY A 73 -22.78 12.12 0.40
CA GLY A 73 -22.33 12.20 -0.97
C GLY A 73 -22.35 10.88 -1.71
N PHE A 74 -21.89 10.97 -2.97
CA PHE A 74 -21.72 9.80 -3.82
C PHE A 74 -20.43 9.92 -4.63
N ASN A 75 -19.95 8.78 -5.12
CA ASN A 75 -18.91 8.71 -6.14
C ASN A 75 -19.34 7.79 -7.27
N VAL A 76 -18.88 8.10 -8.46
CA VAL A 76 -19.02 7.29 -9.66
C VAL A 76 -17.64 7.21 -10.32
N ASP A 77 -17.19 5.99 -10.57
CA ASP A 77 -15.89 5.74 -11.17
C ASP A 77 -16.05 4.85 -12.40
N TYR A 78 -15.44 5.25 -13.51
CA TYR A 78 -15.31 4.40 -14.69
C TYR A 78 -13.84 4.06 -14.88
N ALA A 79 -13.50 2.80 -14.65
CA ALA A 79 -12.14 2.27 -14.78
C ALA A 79 -12.03 1.37 -16.01
N VAL A 80 -10.91 1.50 -16.73
CA VAL A 80 -10.54 0.62 -17.84
C VAL A 80 -9.18 0.03 -17.53
N TYR A 81 -9.13 -1.30 -17.51
CA TYR A 81 -7.88 -2.06 -17.39
C TYR A 81 -7.63 -2.84 -18.66
N ARG A 82 -6.55 -2.54 -19.35
CA ARG A 82 -6.07 -3.28 -20.51
C ARG A 82 -4.78 -3.99 -20.17
N ASN A 83 -4.66 -5.23 -20.59
CA ASN A 83 -3.47 -6.02 -20.33
C ASN A 83 -3.13 -6.89 -21.53
N ASN A 84 -1.83 -7.02 -21.83
CA ASN A 84 -1.27 -7.96 -22.79
C ASN A 84 -0.12 -8.68 -22.10
N THR A 85 -0.39 -9.91 -21.69
CA THR A 85 0.57 -10.75 -20.95
C THR A 85 1.06 -11.90 -21.82
N PHE A 86 2.37 -12.07 -21.85
CA PHE A 86 3.09 -13.27 -22.20
C PHE A 86 3.99 -13.65 -21.04
N GLN A 87 3.90 -14.87 -20.57
CA GLN A 87 4.78 -15.41 -19.52
C GLN A 87 5.11 -16.86 -19.83
N ARG A 88 6.39 -17.19 -19.77
CA ARG A 88 6.87 -18.56 -19.87
C ARG A 88 7.16 -19.06 -18.47
N ALA A 89 6.34 -19.99 -17.96
CA ALA A 89 6.53 -20.65 -16.70
C ALA A 89 7.42 -21.89 -16.92
N PHE A 90 8.56 -21.91 -16.25
CA PHE A 90 9.46 -23.05 -16.24
C PHE A 90 9.04 -24.00 -15.09
N THR A 91 8.10 -24.88 -15.40
CA THR A 91 7.72 -26.04 -14.60
C THR A 91 8.27 -27.28 -15.28
N ASP A 92 8.03 -28.47 -14.71
CA ASP A 92 8.46 -29.75 -15.33
C ASP A 92 8.00 -29.86 -16.79
N ILE A 93 6.87 -29.26 -17.12
CA ILE A 93 6.41 -29.08 -18.49
C ILE A 93 6.34 -27.55 -18.73
N PRO A 94 7.21 -26.96 -19.59
CA PRO A 94 7.17 -25.54 -19.86
C PRO A 94 5.77 -25.10 -20.33
N LYS A 95 5.16 -24.17 -19.61
CA LYS A 95 3.84 -23.63 -19.95
C LYS A 95 3.97 -22.19 -20.39
N GLU A 96 3.40 -21.85 -21.53
CA GLU A 96 3.24 -20.48 -21.96
C GLU A 96 1.85 -19.96 -21.58
N ILE A 97 1.83 -18.85 -20.87
CA ILE A 97 0.63 -18.10 -20.52
C ILE A 97 0.54 -16.91 -21.45
N ARG A 98 -0.52 -16.84 -22.25
CA ARG A 98 -0.78 -15.75 -23.18
C ARG A 98 -2.23 -15.32 -23.06
N TYR A 99 -2.47 -14.07 -22.71
CA TYR A 99 -3.83 -13.52 -22.75
C TYR A 99 -3.82 -12.00 -22.93
N LYS A 100 -4.95 -11.50 -23.43
CA LYS A 100 -5.23 -10.07 -23.52
C LYS A 100 -6.53 -9.79 -22.81
N THR A 101 -6.54 -8.73 -21.99
CA THR A 101 -7.72 -8.29 -21.25
C THR A 101 -8.06 -6.86 -21.65
N ASP A 102 -9.35 -6.60 -21.87
CA ASP A 102 -9.95 -5.27 -21.90
C ASP A 102 -11.15 -5.31 -20.95
N LEU A 103 -10.97 -4.72 -19.75
CA LEU A 103 -11.94 -4.78 -18.67
C LEU A 103 -12.45 -3.37 -18.36
N GLY A 104 -13.71 -3.10 -18.69
CA GLY A 104 -14.42 -1.89 -18.31
C GLY A 104 -15.22 -2.10 -17.02
N LEU A 105 -14.97 -1.27 -16.00
CA LEU A 105 -15.60 -1.35 -14.69
C LEU A 105 -16.33 -0.04 -14.38
N PHE A 106 -17.63 -0.15 -14.15
CA PHE A 106 -18.44 0.92 -13.59
C PHE A 106 -18.60 0.68 -12.09
N LYS A 107 -18.05 1.57 -11.29
CA LYS A 107 -18.08 1.53 -9.82
C LYS A 107 -18.86 2.73 -9.32
N TRP A 108 -19.69 2.53 -8.32
CA TRP A 108 -20.38 3.64 -7.67
C TRP A 108 -20.50 3.39 -6.17
N GLY A 109 -20.65 4.44 -5.42
CA GLY A 109 -20.85 4.35 -3.98
C GLY A 109 -21.58 5.57 -3.44
N ILE A 110 -22.35 5.36 -2.38
CA ILE A 110 -22.96 6.41 -1.58
C ILE A 110 -22.43 6.33 -0.15
N PHE A 111 -22.33 7.47 0.49
CA PHE A 111 -21.86 7.54 1.87
C PHE A 111 -22.56 8.66 2.64
N ALA A 112 -22.67 8.47 3.94
CA ALA A 112 -23.07 9.51 4.86
C ALA A 112 -22.27 9.37 6.16
N THR A 113 -21.98 10.50 6.79
CA THR A 113 -21.30 10.59 8.08
C THR A 113 -21.93 11.70 8.91
N SER A 114 -22.16 11.41 10.19
CA SER A 114 -22.60 12.39 11.20
C SER A 114 -21.51 12.49 12.26
N GLY A 115 -20.90 13.65 12.40
CA GLY A 115 -20.03 14.02 13.50
C GLY A 115 -20.83 14.77 14.57
N TYR A 116 -20.56 14.48 15.83
CA TYR A 116 -21.08 15.20 16.98
C TYR A 116 -19.94 15.68 17.86
N LYS A 117 -20.02 16.89 18.35
CA LYS A 117 -19.07 17.45 19.32
C LYS A 117 -19.85 18.09 20.46
N SER A 118 -19.53 17.68 21.69
CA SER A 118 -20.19 18.23 22.88
C SER A 118 -19.86 19.72 23.06
N ALA A 119 -20.76 20.46 23.71
CA ALA A 119 -20.61 21.90 23.91
C ALA A 119 -19.40 22.29 24.79
N ASP A 120 -18.93 21.38 25.63
CA ASP A 120 -17.71 21.53 26.45
C ASP A 120 -16.42 21.05 25.75
N ASP A 121 -16.50 20.68 24.47
CA ASP A 121 -15.41 20.16 23.65
C ASP A 121 -14.73 18.88 24.18
N ARG A 122 -15.29 18.23 25.21
CA ARG A 122 -14.67 17.06 25.84
C ARG A 122 -14.98 15.75 25.13
N PHE A 123 -16.15 15.64 24.51
CA PHE A 123 -16.57 14.43 23.81
C PHE A 123 -16.83 14.70 22.34
N SER A 124 -16.31 13.85 21.48
CA SER A 124 -16.69 13.81 20.07
C SER A 124 -16.96 12.39 19.63
N ALA A 125 -17.98 12.25 18.76
CA ALA A 125 -18.35 10.99 18.14
C ALA A 125 -18.57 11.20 16.66
N SER A 126 -18.22 10.21 15.85
CA SER A 126 -18.55 10.20 14.43
C SER A 126 -19.08 8.83 14.05
N PHE A 127 -20.28 8.82 13.46
CA PHE A 127 -20.87 7.63 12.87
C PHE A 127 -21.01 7.82 11.37
N GLY A 128 -20.66 6.83 10.61
CA GLY A 128 -20.81 6.86 9.16
C GLY A 128 -21.07 5.50 8.56
N PHE A 129 -21.57 5.51 7.34
CA PHE A 129 -21.69 4.30 6.54
C PHE A 129 -21.37 4.59 5.08
N ARG A 130 -21.04 3.52 4.36
CA ARG A 130 -20.80 3.54 2.92
C ARG A 130 -21.39 2.28 2.29
N LEU A 131 -21.93 2.42 1.10
CA LEU A 131 -22.38 1.35 0.23
C LEU A 131 -21.63 1.47 -1.09
N ASP A 132 -21.06 0.38 -1.56
CA ASP A 132 -20.30 0.32 -2.82
C ASP A 132 -20.82 -0.79 -3.72
N ALA A 133 -20.77 -0.57 -5.03
CA ALA A 133 -21.09 -1.57 -6.02
C ALA A 133 -20.19 -1.44 -7.27
N CYS A 134 -20.01 -2.56 -7.96
CA CYS A 134 -19.24 -2.65 -9.19
C CYS A 134 -19.91 -3.64 -10.15
N ASN A 135 -19.99 -3.28 -11.41
CA ASN A 135 -20.58 -4.13 -12.46
C ASN A 135 -19.74 -5.35 -12.89
N TYR A 136 -18.66 -5.65 -12.16
CA TYR A 136 -17.77 -6.76 -12.51
C TYR A 136 -18.50 -8.11 -12.53
N SER A 137 -19.32 -8.41 -11.51
CA SER A 137 -20.10 -9.65 -11.43
C SER A 137 -21.27 -9.52 -10.45
N SER A 138 -22.15 -10.51 -10.43
CA SER A 138 -23.25 -10.62 -9.44
C SER A 138 -22.78 -10.74 -7.98
N LEU A 139 -21.48 -10.96 -7.76
CA LEU A 139 -20.88 -10.97 -6.42
C LEU A 139 -20.49 -9.57 -5.95
N THR A 140 -20.44 -8.59 -6.86
CA THR A 140 -19.95 -7.22 -6.59
C THR A 140 -20.96 -6.12 -6.92
N ASP A 141 -22.10 -6.44 -7.54
CA ASP A 141 -23.10 -5.47 -8.02
C ASP A 141 -24.12 -5.05 -6.96
N ASN A 142 -24.30 -5.85 -5.91
CA ASN A 142 -25.25 -5.54 -4.84
C ASN A 142 -24.61 -4.71 -3.74
N PRO A 143 -24.93 -3.39 -3.59
CA PRO A 143 -24.28 -2.50 -2.65
C PRO A 143 -24.50 -2.89 -1.16
N PHE A 144 -25.61 -3.55 -0.86
CA PHE A 144 -25.91 -3.99 0.51
C PHE A 144 -24.94 -5.08 1.01
N LYS A 145 -24.31 -5.84 0.11
CA LYS A 145 -23.26 -6.80 0.47
C LYS A 145 -21.95 -6.10 0.87
N GLN A 146 -21.77 -4.83 0.49
CA GLN A 146 -20.63 -3.99 0.82
C GLN A 146 -20.99 -2.86 1.80
N PHE A 147 -21.96 -3.11 2.69
CA PHE A 147 -22.31 -2.16 3.75
C PHE A 147 -21.15 -1.97 4.72
N SER A 148 -20.64 -0.75 4.82
CA SER A 148 -19.43 -0.34 5.54
C SER A 148 -19.76 0.63 6.68
N PRO A 149 -20.26 0.16 7.84
CA PRO A 149 -20.48 1.02 9.01
C PRO A 149 -19.15 1.37 9.68
N ARG A 150 -19.08 2.58 10.25
CA ARG A 150 -17.91 3.12 10.96
C ARG A 150 -18.36 3.93 12.15
N LEU A 151 -17.67 3.76 13.27
CA LEU A 151 -17.87 4.54 14.50
C LEU A 151 -16.51 4.97 15.03
N SER A 152 -16.38 6.25 15.38
CA SER A 152 -15.21 6.79 16.05
C SER A 152 -15.63 7.61 17.25
N LEU A 153 -14.93 7.47 18.35
CA LEU A 153 -15.17 8.17 19.62
C LEU A 153 -13.87 8.80 20.08
N SER A 154 -13.95 10.01 20.63
CA SER A 154 -12.85 10.67 21.31
C SER A 154 -13.33 11.35 22.57
N TYR A 155 -12.61 11.15 23.66
CA TYR A 155 -12.93 11.74 24.95
C TYR A 155 -11.70 12.39 25.58
N ASN A 156 -11.82 13.68 25.92
CA ASN A 156 -10.82 14.42 26.67
C ASN A 156 -10.95 14.11 28.16
N LEU A 157 -10.05 13.27 28.67
CA LEU A 157 -10.03 12.87 30.09
C LEU A 157 -9.60 14.01 30.98
N ILE A 158 -8.46 14.64 30.67
CA ILE A 158 -7.84 15.71 31.47
C ILE A 158 -7.17 16.68 30.52
N GLY A 159 -7.83 17.75 30.12
CA GLY A 159 -7.28 18.88 29.38
C GLY A 159 -6.40 18.54 28.16
N ASN A 160 -5.27 17.94 28.41
CA ASN A 160 -4.26 17.59 27.39
C ASN A 160 -4.17 16.07 27.10
N PHE A 161 -5.04 15.24 27.68
CA PHE A 161 -5.03 13.78 27.49
C PHE A 161 -6.36 13.29 26.91
N PHE A 162 -6.30 12.66 25.73
CA PHE A 162 -7.46 12.17 25.00
C PHE A 162 -7.42 10.65 24.88
N LEU A 163 -8.57 10.02 25.06
CA LEU A 163 -8.82 8.62 24.75
C LEU A 163 -9.59 8.53 23.43
N ASN A 164 -9.05 7.78 22.47
CA ASN A 164 -9.62 7.61 21.14
C ASN A 164 -9.94 6.15 20.89
N GLY A 165 -11.04 5.89 20.20
CA GLY A 165 -11.42 4.55 19.79
C GLY A 165 -12.18 4.59 18.46
N SER A 166 -11.94 3.62 17.59
CA SER A 166 -12.70 3.46 16.36
C SER A 166 -12.89 2.00 16.00
N ILE A 167 -14.07 1.72 15.43
CA ILE A 167 -14.39 0.43 14.81
C ILE A 167 -15.00 0.69 13.44
N GLY A 168 -14.75 -0.21 12.49
CA GLY A 168 -15.34 -0.05 11.17
C GLY A 168 -15.12 -1.25 10.27
N ARG A 169 -15.98 -1.35 9.28
CA ARG A 169 -15.88 -2.31 8.18
C ARG A 169 -15.56 -1.57 6.90
N PHE A 170 -14.64 -2.15 6.13
CA PHE A 170 -14.13 -1.57 4.89
C PHE A 170 -14.14 -2.62 3.79
N TYR A 171 -14.43 -2.19 2.56
CA TYR A 171 -14.41 -3.05 1.39
C TYR A 171 -13.51 -2.47 0.31
N GLN A 172 -12.82 -3.35 -0.42
CA GLN A 172 -11.95 -3.01 -1.54
C GLN A 172 -12.05 -4.09 -2.62
N LEU A 173 -12.12 -3.69 -3.89
CA LEU A 173 -12.00 -4.63 -4.99
C LEU A 173 -10.59 -5.25 -5.00
N PRO A 174 -10.46 -6.52 -5.44
CA PRO A 174 -9.16 -7.09 -5.75
C PRO A 174 -8.42 -6.30 -6.83
N ALA A 175 -7.11 -6.51 -6.96
CA ALA A 175 -6.30 -5.87 -7.98
C ALA A 175 -6.82 -6.20 -9.41
N TYR A 176 -6.72 -5.25 -10.34
CA TYR A 176 -7.17 -5.44 -11.72
C TYR A 176 -6.42 -6.58 -12.41
N THR A 177 -5.16 -6.83 -12.07
CA THR A 177 -4.40 -7.99 -12.55
C THR A 177 -5.10 -9.30 -12.24
N THR A 178 -5.64 -9.45 -11.02
CA THR A 178 -6.40 -10.64 -10.61
C THR A 178 -7.78 -10.68 -11.23
N MET A 179 -8.48 -9.53 -11.28
CA MET A 179 -9.81 -9.45 -11.88
C MET A 179 -9.78 -9.70 -13.40
N GLY A 180 -8.73 -9.25 -14.06
CA GLY A 180 -8.55 -9.36 -15.52
C GLY A 180 -7.85 -10.64 -16.00
N TYR A 181 -7.52 -11.58 -15.10
CA TYR A 181 -6.88 -12.83 -15.50
C TYR A 181 -7.78 -13.70 -16.38
N GLN A 182 -7.22 -14.24 -17.46
CA GLN A 182 -7.94 -15.08 -18.43
C GLN A 182 -7.19 -16.38 -18.70
N GLU A 183 -7.97 -17.43 -18.89
CA GLU A 183 -7.57 -18.68 -19.53
C GLU A 183 -8.49 -18.93 -20.72
N ASP A 184 -7.92 -19.28 -21.86
CA ASP A 184 -8.66 -19.53 -23.12
C ASP A 184 -9.67 -18.41 -23.48
N ASN A 185 -9.27 -17.14 -23.28
CA ASN A 185 -10.08 -15.95 -23.49
C ASN A 185 -11.31 -15.82 -22.55
N VAL A 186 -11.35 -16.58 -21.46
CA VAL A 186 -12.41 -16.50 -20.44
C VAL A 186 -11.88 -15.85 -19.17
N LEU A 187 -12.60 -14.86 -18.63
CA LEU A 187 -12.32 -14.25 -17.34
C LEU A 187 -12.62 -15.24 -16.20
N ILE A 188 -11.63 -16.06 -15.84
CA ILE A 188 -11.78 -17.16 -14.88
C ILE A 188 -12.22 -16.69 -13.50
N ASN A 189 -11.73 -15.53 -13.10
CA ASN A 189 -11.96 -15.00 -11.76
C ASN A 189 -13.30 -14.26 -11.60
N LYS A 190 -14.02 -13.99 -12.70
CA LYS A 190 -15.24 -13.18 -12.69
C LYS A 190 -16.36 -13.73 -11.79
N SER A 191 -16.52 -15.04 -11.73
CA SER A 191 -17.54 -15.71 -10.91
C SER A 191 -17.09 -16.05 -9.49
N ARG A 192 -15.84 -15.72 -9.11
CA ARG A 192 -15.21 -16.17 -7.87
C ARG A 192 -14.76 -15.03 -6.95
N LEU A 193 -14.50 -13.85 -7.54
CA LEU A 193 -14.00 -12.71 -6.78
C LEU A 193 -15.14 -11.87 -6.18
N LYS A 194 -14.93 -11.49 -4.93
CA LYS A 194 -15.77 -10.56 -4.16
C LYS A 194 -14.92 -9.37 -3.73
N TYR A 195 -15.56 -8.36 -3.17
CA TYR A 195 -14.82 -7.35 -2.41
C TYR A 195 -14.08 -7.99 -1.24
N ILE A 196 -12.82 -7.62 -1.08
CA ILE A 196 -12.03 -7.91 0.12
C ILE A 196 -12.66 -7.12 1.26
N CYS A 197 -12.96 -7.78 2.38
CA CYS A 197 -13.53 -7.14 3.56
C CYS A 197 -12.47 -7.04 4.67
N SER A 198 -12.39 -5.88 5.32
CA SER A 198 -11.54 -5.65 6.49
C SER A 198 -12.38 -5.08 7.64
N ASP A 199 -12.53 -5.86 8.71
CA ASP A 199 -13.07 -5.38 9.98
C ASP A 199 -11.91 -4.86 10.83
N GLN A 200 -12.01 -3.63 11.31
CA GLN A 200 -10.92 -2.95 12.00
C GLN A 200 -11.40 -2.39 13.34
N ALA A 201 -10.51 -2.48 14.34
CA ALA A 201 -10.67 -1.82 15.63
C ALA A 201 -9.35 -1.14 16.00
N VAL A 202 -9.43 0.09 16.48
CA VAL A 202 -8.28 0.87 16.95
C VAL A 202 -8.67 1.49 18.29
N VAL A 203 -7.75 1.46 19.25
CA VAL A 203 -7.88 2.17 20.52
C VAL A 203 -6.53 2.83 20.81
N GLY A 204 -6.58 4.06 21.29
CA GLY A 204 -5.35 4.79 21.56
C GLY A 204 -5.53 5.97 22.48
N VAL A 205 -4.39 6.52 22.85
CA VAL A 205 -4.30 7.72 23.66
C VAL A 205 -3.49 8.78 22.92
N GLU A 206 -3.91 10.02 23.08
CA GLU A 206 -3.19 11.19 22.58
C GLU A 206 -2.90 12.11 23.76
N TYR A 207 -1.64 12.46 23.93
CA TYR A 207 -1.17 13.30 25.01
C TYR A 207 -0.42 14.52 24.48
N TYR A 208 -0.93 15.70 24.74
CA TYR A 208 -0.23 16.95 24.51
C TYR A 208 0.71 17.23 25.68
N ILE A 209 1.98 16.85 25.54
CA ILE A 209 3.03 17.08 26.54
C ILE A 209 3.12 18.57 26.86
N ASN A 210 3.00 19.38 25.83
CA ASN A 210 2.88 20.83 25.88
C ASN A 210 2.32 21.33 24.54
N LYS A 211 2.22 22.64 24.33
CA LYS A 211 1.72 23.23 23.07
C LYS A 211 2.57 22.91 21.83
N TRP A 212 3.77 22.36 22.01
CA TRP A 212 4.73 22.04 20.95
C TRP A 212 4.89 20.55 20.68
N ALA A 213 4.53 19.70 21.63
CA ALA A 213 4.80 18.28 21.55
C ALA A 213 3.53 17.45 21.79
N ARG A 214 3.30 16.49 20.92
CA ARG A 214 2.19 15.53 21.01
C ARG A 214 2.71 14.12 20.86
N LEU A 215 2.34 13.27 21.82
CA LEU A 215 2.56 11.83 21.79
C LEU A 215 1.22 11.12 21.50
N THR A 216 1.22 10.18 20.56
CA THR A 216 0.09 9.30 20.27
C THR A 216 0.56 7.86 20.41
N VAL A 217 -0.25 7.04 21.11
CA VAL A 217 -0.01 5.60 21.24
C VAL A 217 -1.30 4.89 20.89
N GLU A 218 -1.29 4.00 19.88
CA GLU A 218 -2.46 3.32 19.36
C GLU A 218 -2.21 1.83 19.20
N GLY A 219 -3.16 1.01 19.66
CA GLY A 219 -3.22 -0.41 19.36
C GLY A 219 -4.30 -0.66 18.30
N PHE A 220 -4.00 -1.52 17.34
CA PHE A 220 -4.96 -1.86 16.27
C PHE A 220 -5.07 -3.37 16.05
N TYR A 221 -6.26 -3.77 15.62
CA TYR A 221 -6.55 -5.11 15.12
C TYR A 221 -7.38 -5.02 13.84
N LYS A 222 -6.95 -5.75 12.80
CA LYS A 222 -7.64 -5.84 11.50
C LYS A 222 -7.84 -7.30 11.16
N LYS A 223 -9.09 -7.66 10.83
CA LYS A 223 -9.45 -8.99 10.35
C LYS A 223 -9.82 -8.90 8.88
N TYR A 224 -9.15 -9.68 8.05
CA TYR A 224 -9.42 -9.75 6.62
C TYR A 224 -10.23 -10.99 6.28
N THR A 225 -11.24 -10.82 5.44
CA THR A 225 -12.02 -11.91 4.84
C THR A 225 -12.23 -11.64 3.35
N HIS A 226 -12.56 -12.67 2.59
CA HIS A 226 -12.72 -12.61 1.15
C HIS A 226 -11.45 -12.12 0.40
N SER A 227 -10.26 -12.28 0.99
CA SER A 227 -9.02 -12.00 0.28
C SER A 227 -8.77 -13.04 -0.80
N PRO A 228 -8.10 -12.69 -1.91
CA PRO A 228 -7.81 -13.62 -2.97
C PRO A 228 -6.88 -14.75 -2.52
N LEU A 229 -7.29 -15.98 -2.80
CA LEU A 229 -6.56 -17.22 -2.63
C LEU A 229 -6.23 -17.79 -4.01
N SER A 230 -4.99 -18.13 -4.26
CA SER A 230 -4.59 -18.83 -5.49
C SER A 230 -5.24 -20.21 -5.56
N LEU A 231 -5.78 -20.56 -6.72
CA LEU A 231 -6.31 -21.92 -6.97
C LEU A 231 -5.23 -22.89 -7.44
N ARG A 232 -4.04 -22.39 -7.78
CA ARG A 232 -2.93 -23.20 -8.26
C ARG A 232 -2.20 -23.90 -7.11
N ASP A 233 -1.96 -23.20 -6.01
CA ASP A 233 -1.11 -23.65 -4.90
C ASP A 233 -1.74 -23.41 -3.53
N SER A 234 -2.98 -22.92 -3.48
CA SER A 234 -3.72 -22.63 -2.24
C SER A 234 -3.03 -21.62 -1.33
N ILE A 235 -2.16 -20.76 -1.87
CA ILE A 235 -1.48 -19.70 -1.12
C ILE A 235 -2.28 -18.39 -1.24
N PRO A 236 -2.57 -17.68 -0.12
CA PRO A 236 -3.16 -16.34 -0.19
C PRO A 236 -2.28 -15.37 -0.98
N LEU A 237 -2.86 -14.63 -1.94
CA LEU A 237 -2.08 -13.71 -2.77
C LEU A 237 -1.33 -12.65 -1.95
N ALA A 238 -1.82 -12.30 -0.77
CA ALA A 238 -1.13 -11.41 0.16
C ALA A 238 0.16 -11.99 0.75
N CYS A 239 0.37 -13.30 0.66
CA CYS A 239 1.61 -13.97 1.07
C CYS A 239 2.60 -14.11 -0.09
N LYS A 240 2.13 -13.95 -1.34
CA LYS A 240 2.95 -14.02 -2.53
C LYS A 240 3.58 -12.67 -2.85
N GLY A 241 4.76 -12.76 -3.38
CA GLY A 241 5.40 -11.70 -4.15
C GLY A 241 5.94 -10.57 -3.33
N THR A 242 7.09 -10.36 -3.56
CA THR A 242 7.96 -9.24 -3.53
C THR A 242 8.88 -9.35 -4.72
N ASP A 243 8.72 -10.39 -5.53
CA ASP A 243 9.39 -10.51 -6.80
C ASP A 243 8.88 -9.42 -7.74
N TYR A 244 9.74 -8.89 -8.57
CA TYR A 244 9.39 -8.00 -9.68
C TYR A 244 8.50 -8.70 -10.73
N GLY A 245 7.81 -9.75 -10.33
CA GLY A 245 6.80 -10.47 -11.08
C GLY A 245 5.42 -9.82 -10.97
N VAL A 246 4.54 -10.17 -11.87
CA VAL A 246 3.14 -9.73 -11.81
C VAL A 246 2.44 -10.58 -10.77
N SER A 247 2.06 -9.97 -9.65
CA SER A 247 1.26 -10.65 -8.64
C SER A 247 -0.21 -10.69 -9.06
N GLY A 248 -0.83 -11.85 -8.89
CA GLY A 248 -2.27 -12.01 -9.09
C GLY A 248 -2.72 -12.36 -10.52
N ASN A 249 -1.82 -12.55 -11.49
CA ASN A 249 -2.14 -13.05 -12.83
C ASN A 249 -2.36 -14.58 -12.84
N GLU A 250 -3.26 -15.05 -12.00
CA GLU A 250 -3.58 -16.46 -11.82
C GLU A 250 -5.04 -16.65 -11.40
N ALA A 251 -5.54 -17.89 -11.53
CA ALA A 251 -6.86 -18.26 -11.05
C ALA A 251 -6.94 -18.11 -9.54
N ALA A 252 -7.94 -17.39 -9.06
CA ALA A 252 -8.09 -17.08 -7.64
C ALA A 252 -9.56 -17.12 -7.21
N SER A 253 -9.77 -17.34 -5.90
CA SER A 253 -11.07 -17.24 -5.24
C SER A 253 -11.00 -16.32 -4.03
N SER A 254 -12.11 -15.66 -3.66
CA SER A 254 -12.19 -14.78 -2.50
C SER A 254 -12.47 -15.59 -1.20
N THR A 255 -11.58 -16.51 -0.85
CA THR A 255 -11.74 -17.41 0.30
C THR A 255 -10.67 -17.26 1.37
N ALA A 256 -9.55 -16.57 1.08
CA ALA A 256 -8.49 -16.36 2.07
C ALA A 256 -8.94 -15.47 3.22
N ARG A 257 -8.43 -15.81 4.41
CA ARG A 257 -8.63 -15.06 5.66
C ARG A 257 -7.29 -14.59 6.18
N GLY A 258 -7.29 -13.42 6.83
CA GLY A 258 -6.05 -12.87 7.38
C GLY A 258 -6.32 -11.96 8.58
N ARG A 259 -5.24 -11.54 9.21
CA ARG A 259 -5.25 -10.60 10.32
C ARG A 259 -4.02 -9.70 10.28
N ALA A 260 -4.17 -8.49 10.77
CA ALA A 260 -3.04 -7.64 11.12
C ALA A 260 -3.32 -6.99 12.48
N TYR A 261 -2.31 -6.92 13.32
CA TYR A 261 -2.42 -6.29 14.65
C TYR A 261 -1.07 -5.73 15.06
N GLY A 262 -1.12 -4.71 15.88
CA GLY A 262 0.11 -4.04 16.30
C GLY A 262 -0.11 -2.87 17.23
N LEU A 263 1.01 -2.21 17.53
CA LEU A 263 1.09 -1.01 18.35
C LEU A 263 1.85 0.05 17.56
N GLU A 264 1.30 1.26 17.53
CA GLU A 264 1.90 2.44 16.92
C GLU A 264 2.18 3.49 17.98
N VAL A 265 3.38 4.07 17.94
CA VAL A 265 3.79 5.18 18.81
C VAL A 265 4.29 6.30 17.91
N MET A 266 3.74 7.50 18.06
CA MET A 266 4.13 8.66 17.29
C MET A 266 4.39 9.85 18.22
N LEU A 267 5.58 10.41 18.12
CA LEU A 267 5.95 11.67 18.76
C LEU A 267 6.09 12.74 17.68
N ARG A 268 5.29 13.79 17.78
CA ARG A 268 5.37 14.95 16.92
C ARG A 268 5.82 16.17 17.72
N TRP A 269 6.87 16.82 17.23
CA TRP A 269 7.41 18.05 17.77
C TRP A 269 7.20 19.18 16.77
N PHE A 270 6.34 20.14 17.08
CA PHE A 270 5.90 21.19 16.14
C PHE A 270 6.86 22.38 16.03
N GLY A 271 7.94 22.37 16.78
CA GLY A 271 8.94 23.41 16.78
C GLY A 271 8.79 24.40 17.93
N MET A 272 9.78 24.37 18.82
CA MET A 272 10.08 25.47 19.71
C MET A 272 11.18 26.28 19.02
N GLY A 273 10.76 27.26 18.21
CA GLY A 273 11.67 28.12 17.43
C GLY A 273 12.22 27.47 16.16
N ARG A 274 13.35 26.76 16.24
CA ARG A 274 14.13 26.33 15.06
C ARG A 274 14.06 24.85 14.72
N PHE A 275 13.46 24.04 15.60
CA PHE A 275 13.47 22.58 15.46
C PHE A 275 12.06 22.03 15.28
N THR A 276 11.89 21.18 14.26
CA THR A 276 10.68 20.35 14.05
C THR A 276 11.09 18.91 13.91
N ALA A 277 10.33 17.99 14.48
CA ALA A 277 10.60 16.55 14.35
C ALA A 277 9.32 15.73 14.38
N LEU A 278 9.40 14.58 13.74
CA LEU A 278 8.41 13.51 13.76
C LEU A 278 9.16 12.18 13.95
N ALA A 279 8.82 11.46 15.02
CA ALA A 279 9.28 10.10 15.22
C ALA A 279 8.08 9.17 15.27
N SER A 280 8.11 8.09 14.53
CA SER A 280 7.07 7.05 14.56
C SER A 280 7.70 5.67 14.67
N TYR A 281 7.10 4.83 15.48
CA TYR A 281 7.47 3.43 15.62
C TYR A 281 6.22 2.57 15.57
N THR A 282 6.23 1.54 14.72
CA THR A 282 5.17 0.55 14.62
C THR A 282 5.76 -0.84 14.83
N TRP A 283 5.21 -1.55 15.80
CA TRP A 283 5.36 -2.99 15.89
C TRP A 283 4.08 -3.65 15.43
N TYR A 284 4.16 -4.61 14.47
CA TYR A 284 2.98 -5.26 13.95
C TYR A 284 3.24 -6.66 13.41
N ARG A 285 2.18 -7.44 13.28
CA ARG A 285 2.13 -8.70 12.56
C ARG A 285 1.06 -8.60 11.48
N SER A 286 1.37 -9.10 10.29
CA SER A 286 0.45 -9.24 9.16
C SER A 286 0.51 -10.69 8.65
N GLN A 287 -0.60 -11.41 8.75
CA GLN A 287 -0.61 -12.86 8.58
C GLN A 287 -1.90 -13.30 7.87
N PHE A 288 -1.80 -14.37 7.08
CA PHE A 288 -2.93 -15.03 6.45
C PHE A 288 -2.95 -16.51 6.81
N GLU A 289 -4.15 -17.07 6.92
CA GLU A 289 -4.39 -18.46 7.23
C GLU A 289 -4.08 -19.32 6.02
N ASP A 290 -3.25 -20.36 6.21
CA ASP A 290 -3.08 -21.44 5.25
C ASP A 290 -4.34 -22.33 5.31
N PRO A 291 -5.10 -22.47 4.22
CA PRO A 291 -6.36 -23.23 4.24
C PRO A 291 -6.20 -24.71 4.55
N ALA A 292 -5.04 -25.28 4.26
CA ALA A 292 -4.78 -26.72 4.45
C ALA A 292 -4.50 -27.05 5.92
N THR A 293 -3.79 -26.17 6.62
CA THR A 293 -3.31 -26.43 7.99
C THR A 293 -4.00 -25.58 9.05
N GLY A 294 -4.67 -24.49 8.66
CA GLY A 294 -5.22 -23.49 9.59
C GLY A 294 -4.15 -22.63 10.29
N ILE A 295 -2.87 -22.80 9.95
CA ILE A 295 -1.77 -22.05 10.55
C ILE A 295 -1.66 -20.68 9.87
N TYR A 296 -1.40 -19.64 10.67
CA TYR A 296 -1.16 -18.29 10.16
C TYR A 296 0.28 -18.15 9.68
N ILE A 297 0.44 -17.87 8.38
CA ILE A 297 1.72 -17.57 7.72
C ILE A 297 1.89 -16.07 7.54
N PRO A 298 3.11 -15.53 7.60
CA PRO A 298 3.36 -14.11 7.36
C PRO A 298 2.94 -13.68 5.95
N SER A 299 2.29 -12.51 5.83
CA SER A 299 2.13 -11.87 4.52
C SER A 299 3.47 -11.34 4.02
N ALA A 300 3.56 -11.02 2.73
CA ALA A 300 4.76 -10.41 2.14
C ALA A 300 5.15 -9.06 2.80
N TRP A 301 4.24 -8.45 3.52
CA TRP A 301 4.40 -7.15 4.19
C TRP A 301 4.65 -7.24 5.69
N ASP A 302 4.88 -8.43 6.28
CA ASP A 302 5.09 -8.64 7.72
C ASP A 302 6.53 -8.27 8.12
N TYR A 303 6.90 -7.00 8.05
CA TYR A 303 8.22 -6.51 8.47
C TYR A 303 8.43 -6.49 9.98
N ARG A 304 7.39 -6.58 10.78
CA ARG A 304 7.33 -6.55 12.24
C ARG A 304 7.68 -5.21 12.88
N HIS A 305 8.70 -4.53 12.41
CA HIS A 305 9.19 -3.30 13.01
C HIS A 305 9.37 -2.25 11.91
N LEU A 306 8.74 -1.10 12.11
CA LEU A 306 8.95 0.09 11.29
C LEU A 306 9.30 1.24 12.22
N PHE A 307 10.39 1.94 11.93
CA PHE A 307 10.74 3.17 12.63
C PHE A 307 11.08 4.24 11.61
N THR A 308 10.55 5.42 11.80
CA THR A 308 10.87 6.60 11.00
C THR A 308 11.12 7.77 11.93
N LEU A 309 12.22 8.45 11.70
CA LEU A 309 12.54 9.73 12.32
C LEU A 309 12.79 10.74 11.21
N SER A 310 12.11 11.87 11.25
CA SER A 310 12.39 13.00 10.38
C SER A 310 12.41 14.28 11.18
N GLY A 311 13.30 15.19 10.84
CA GLY A 311 13.41 16.45 11.53
C GLY A 311 14.12 17.50 10.69
N THR A 312 13.81 18.75 10.98
CA THR A 312 14.46 19.90 10.35
C THR A 312 14.92 20.87 11.42
N TYR A 313 16.12 21.37 11.25
CA TYR A 313 16.70 22.42 12.10
C TYR A 313 17.00 23.66 11.27
N LYS A 314 16.39 24.79 11.65
CA LYS A 314 16.59 26.09 11.01
C LYS A 314 17.77 26.82 11.64
N LEU A 315 18.81 26.99 10.86
CA LEU A 315 20.00 27.75 11.23
C LEU A 315 19.85 29.25 10.91
N PRO A 316 20.66 30.14 11.51
CA PRO A 316 20.73 31.53 11.11
C PRO A 316 21.06 31.70 9.62
N LYS A 317 20.67 32.86 9.06
CA LYS A 317 20.93 33.21 7.66
C LYS A 317 20.25 32.28 6.64
N ASN A 318 19.04 31.75 6.97
CA ASN A 318 18.21 30.95 6.07
C ASN A 318 18.89 29.65 5.57
N TRP A 319 19.60 28.97 6.45
CA TRP A 319 20.03 27.61 6.26
C TRP A 319 19.06 26.66 6.97
N ASP A 320 18.64 25.60 6.29
CA ASP A 320 17.84 24.52 6.88
C ASP A 320 18.60 23.19 6.72
N ILE A 321 18.66 22.40 7.79
CA ILE A 321 19.23 21.07 7.75
C ILE A 321 18.12 20.08 8.07
N GLY A 322 17.83 19.17 7.15
CA GLY A 322 16.90 18.06 7.28
C GLY A 322 17.62 16.74 7.50
N LEU A 323 17.09 15.93 8.42
CA LEU A 323 17.49 14.54 8.63
C LEU A 323 16.27 13.64 8.50
N LYS A 324 16.42 12.52 7.80
CA LYS A 324 15.45 11.45 7.79
C LYS A 324 16.15 10.12 8.02
N PHE A 325 15.64 9.35 8.94
CA PHE A 325 16.11 7.99 9.24
C PHE A 325 14.93 7.02 9.14
N ARG A 326 15.13 5.89 8.48
CA ARG A 326 14.16 4.80 8.34
C ARG A 326 14.79 3.49 8.76
N LEU A 327 14.02 2.68 9.47
CA LEU A 327 14.36 1.30 9.80
C LEU A 327 13.14 0.43 9.52
N MET A 328 13.33 -0.68 8.80
CA MET A 328 12.32 -1.71 8.58
C MET A 328 12.91 -3.06 8.96
N GLY A 329 12.17 -3.85 9.70
CA GLY A 329 12.53 -5.23 9.96
C GLY A 329 12.66 -6.03 8.66
N GLY A 330 13.34 -7.16 8.71
CA GLY A 330 13.59 -7.98 7.53
C GLY A 330 12.28 -8.48 6.88
N ALA A 331 12.16 -8.31 5.56
CA ALA A 331 11.05 -8.85 4.79
C ALA A 331 11.00 -10.39 4.91
N PRO A 332 9.81 -10.99 5.01
CA PRO A 332 9.68 -12.44 4.93
C PRO A 332 9.95 -12.92 3.51
N TYR A 333 10.52 -14.11 3.39
CA TYR A 333 10.67 -14.82 2.12
C TYR A 333 10.58 -16.33 2.35
N THR A 334 10.29 -17.09 1.28
CA THR A 334 10.25 -18.54 1.31
C THR A 334 11.64 -19.06 0.93
N PRO A 335 12.40 -19.69 1.85
CA PRO A 335 13.63 -20.39 1.50
C PRO A 335 13.31 -21.56 0.56
N TYR A 336 14.15 -21.76 -0.44
CA TYR A 336 13.93 -22.81 -1.45
C TYR A 336 13.90 -24.23 -0.85
N TYR A 337 14.65 -24.48 0.19
CA TYR A 337 14.73 -25.77 0.87
C TYR A 337 13.58 -26.03 1.87
N ASP A 338 12.74 -25.02 2.14
CA ASP A 338 11.60 -25.10 3.08
C ASP A 338 10.28 -24.81 2.32
N TYR A 339 10.12 -25.51 1.20
CA TYR A 339 9.01 -25.28 0.27
C TYR A 339 7.63 -25.56 0.88
N ASP A 340 7.58 -26.44 1.90
CA ASP A 340 6.34 -26.79 2.59
C ASP A 340 5.84 -25.70 3.54
N ARG A 341 6.69 -24.69 3.84
CA ARG A 341 6.37 -23.60 4.75
C ARG A 341 6.67 -22.23 4.13
N TYR A 342 5.61 -21.54 3.74
CA TYR A 342 5.71 -20.26 3.06
C TYR A 342 6.16 -19.12 3.99
N ASN A 343 7.04 -18.24 3.53
CA ASN A 343 7.51 -17.02 4.23
C ASN A 343 8.16 -17.29 5.62
N THR A 344 8.88 -18.39 5.76
CA THR A 344 9.58 -18.76 7.00
C THR A 344 10.90 -18.01 7.20
N GLY A 345 11.62 -17.70 6.13
CA GLY A 345 12.87 -16.94 6.15
C GLY A 345 12.63 -15.45 6.36
N ARG A 346 13.68 -14.74 6.80
CA ARG A 346 13.66 -13.28 6.91
C ARG A 346 14.98 -12.68 6.42
N LEU A 347 14.85 -11.62 5.67
CA LEU A 347 15.99 -10.81 5.23
C LEU A 347 16.55 -10.00 6.41
N LYS A 348 17.71 -9.40 6.21
CA LYS A 348 18.30 -8.47 7.18
C LYS A 348 17.42 -7.23 7.35
N THR A 349 17.49 -6.64 8.53
CA THR A 349 16.85 -5.36 8.82
C THR A 349 17.41 -4.28 7.88
N PHE A 350 16.51 -3.58 7.21
CA PHE A 350 16.82 -2.42 6.38
C PHE A 350 16.92 -1.16 7.24
N TYR A 351 17.91 -0.32 6.99
CA TYR A 351 17.97 1.04 7.52
C TYR A 351 18.59 2.01 6.52
N GLU A 352 18.15 3.25 6.56
CA GLU A 352 18.59 4.30 5.64
C GLU A 352 18.56 5.64 6.37
N ALA A 353 19.58 6.46 6.14
CA ALA A 353 19.65 7.83 6.60
C ALA A 353 19.85 8.77 5.42
N ASP A 354 19.05 9.83 5.37
CA ASP A 354 19.09 10.87 4.35
C ASP A 354 19.39 12.20 5.04
N ILE A 355 20.23 13.02 4.44
CA ILE A 355 20.57 14.37 4.91
C ILE A 355 20.32 15.36 3.79
N ARG A 356 19.59 16.41 4.11
CA ARG A 356 19.33 17.52 3.20
C ARG A 356 19.78 18.83 3.83
N VAL A 357 20.42 19.66 3.02
CA VAL A 357 20.82 21.01 3.38
C VAL A 357 20.25 21.97 2.35
N ASP A 358 19.47 22.92 2.83
CA ASP A 358 18.85 23.98 2.03
C ASP A 358 19.44 25.35 2.40
N LYS A 359 19.59 26.21 1.41
CA LYS A 359 19.97 27.61 1.54
C LYS A 359 19.06 28.49 0.71
N SER A 360 18.38 29.44 1.39
CA SER A 360 17.49 30.40 0.73
C SER A 360 18.07 31.81 0.74
N PHE A 361 17.88 32.51 -0.39
CA PHE A 361 18.20 33.91 -0.58
C PHE A 361 16.92 34.65 -0.95
N TYR A 362 16.66 35.75 -0.28
CA TYR A 362 15.47 36.59 -0.52
C TYR A 362 15.88 37.88 -1.18
N PHE A 363 15.32 38.11 -2.35
CA PHE A 363 15.44 39.36 -3.12
C PHE A 363 14.08 40.04 -3.18
N LYS A 364 14.02 41.28 -3.69
CA LYS A 364 12.77 41.97 -3.83
C LYS A 364 11.84 41.26 -4.83
N GLY A 365 10.82 40.55 -4.29
CA GLY A 365 9.82 39.83 -5.09
C GLY A 365 10.22 38.42 -5.55
N VAL A 366 11.43 37.92 -5.20
CA VAL A 366 11.91 36.61 -5.62
C VAL A 366 12.63 35.90 -4.46
N MET A 367 12.34 34.62 -4.23
CA MET A 367 13.14 33.74 -3.39
C MET A 367 13.91 32.76 -4.27
N LEU A 368 15.23 32.68 -4.05
CA LEU A 368 16.10 31.70 -4.69
C LEU A 368 16.62 30.71 -3.66
N GLY A 369 16.27 29.45 -3.82
CA GLY A 369 16.69 28.34 -2.97
C GLY A 369 17.66 27.40 -3.69
N PHE A 370 18.68 26.93 -2.96
CA PHE A 370 19.56 25.83 -3.38
C PHE A 370 19.47 24.73 -2.35
N TYR A 371 19.48 23.47 -2.81
CA TYR A 371 19.57 22.36 -1.90
C TYR A 371 20.52 21.26 -2.40
N VAL A 372 21.08 20.57 -1.41
CA VAL A 372 21.82 19.33 -1.56
C VAL A 372 21.09 18.27 -0.75
N ASP A 373 20.66 17.18 -1.39
CA ASP A 373 20.03 16.04 -0.76
C ASP A 373 20.89 14.80 -0.98
N LEU A 374 21.34 14.19 0.11
CA LEU A 374 22.15 12.98 0.10
C LEU A 374 21.32 11.85 0.68
N GLN A 375 20.81 10.97 -0.20
CA GLN A 375 20.06 9.78 0.23
C GLN A 375 21.03 8.64 0.52
N ASN A 376 20.67 7.81 1.50
CA ASN A 376 21.46 6.67 1.96
C ASN A 376 22.91 7.05 2.31
N VAL A 377 23.11 8.11 3.11
CA VAL A 377 24.48 8.58 3.48
C VAL A 377 25.31 7.53 4.22
N LEU A 378 24.66 6.52 4.82
CA LEU A 378 25.32 5.38 5.45
C LEU A 378 25.80 4.33 4.46
N ASN A 379 25.50 4.49 3.16
CA ASN A 379 25.81 3.55 2.09
C ASN A 379 25.36 2.11 2.41
N PHE A 380 24.20 2.00 3.07
CA PHE A 380 23.67 0.70 3.46
C PHE A 380 23.29 -0.12 2.23
N LYS A 381 23.73 -1.39 2.22
CA LYS A 381 23.36 -2.38 1.21
C LYS A 381 22.27 -3.27 1.78
N TYR A 382 21.06 -3.23 1.22
CA TYR A 382 19.98 -4.12 1.61
C TYR A 382 19.95 -5.37 0.75
N ASP A 383 19.66 -6.50 1.40
CA ASP A 383 19.54 -7.79 0.73
C ASP A 383 18.14 -7.90 0.10
N ASN A 384 18.08 -8.41 -1.12
CA ASN A 384 16.88 -8.95 -1.74
C ASN A 384 16.81 -10.48 -1.48
N PRO A 385 15.64 -11.13 -1.67
CA PRO A 385 15.57 -12.58 -1.61
C PRO A 385 16.64 -13.21 -2.50
N PRO A 386 17.39 -14.20 -1.99
CA PRO A 386 18.44 -14.85 -2.79
C PRO A 386 17.79 -15.60 -3.96
N VAL A 387 18.42 -15.55 -5.12
CA VAL A 387 17.98 -16.25 -6.32
C VAL A 387 18.73 -17.57 -6.44
N LEU A 388 17.97 -18.64 -6.67
CA LEU A 388 18.53 -19.96 -6.95
C LEU A 388 18.83 -20.06 -8.45
N ILE A 389 20.08 -20.32 -8.79
CA ILE A 389 20.52 -20.51 -10.18
C ILE A 389 21.25 -21.83 -10.37
N SER A 390 21.24 -22.34 -11.60
CA SER A 390 22.09 -23.48 -11.98
C SER A 390 23.56 -23.07 -12.04
N THR A 391 24.46 -23.94 -11.57
CA THR A 391 25.91 -23.79 -11.77
C THR A 391 26.35 -24.20 -13.17
N GLY A 392 25.45 -24.79 -13.96
CA GLY A 392 25.77 -25.42 -15.24
C GLY A 392 26.31 -26.85 -15.12
N GLU A 393 26.71 -27.27 -13.92
CA GLU A 393 27.12 -28.65 -13.66
C GLU A 393 25.95 -29.58 -13.56
N LYS A 394 26.03 -30.71 -14.26
CA LYS A 394 25.00 -31.77 -14.20
C LYS A 394 25.47 -32.90 -13.30
N TYR A 395 24.54 -33.55 -12.64
CA TYR A 395 24.76 -34.78 -11.89
C TYR A 395 23.55 -35.70 -12.08
N VAL A 396 23.77 -36.99 -11.90
CA VAL A 396 22.70 -37.99 -11.93
C VAL A 396 22.28 -38.25 -10.50
N ASP A 397 20.99 -38.08 -10.22
CA ASP A 397 20.41 -38.33 -8.91
C ASP A 397 20.23 -39.85 -8.63
N ASN A 398 19.87 -40.20 -7.40
CA ASN A 398 19.68 -41.59 -6.98
C ASN A 398 18.56 -42.32 -7.74
N ASP A 399 17.64 -41.57 -8.33
CA ASP A 399 16.56 -42.09 -9.19
C ASP A 399 16.95 -42.25 -10.67
N GLY A 400 18.23 -41.95 -11.02
CA GLY A 400 18.75 -42.02 -12.38
C GLY A 400 18.45 -40.75 -13.24
N THR A 401 17.85 -39.71 -12.65
CA THR A 401 17.49 -38.50 -13.36
C THR A 401 18.67 -37.51 -13.43
N GLU A 402 18.94 -36.97 -14.62
CA GLU A 402 19.94 -35.93 -14.81
C GLU A 402 19.44 -34.60 -14.26
N ARG A 403 20.14 -34.01 -13.30
CA ARG A 403 19.79 -32.75 -12.64
C ARG A 403 20.94 -31.76 -12.71
N TYR A 404 20.61 -30.45 -12.57
CA TYR A 404 21.63 -29.41 -12.45
C TYR A 404 21.96 -29.15 -10.98
N ARG A 405 23.24 -28.96 -10.70
CA ARG A 405 23.68 -28.47 -9.40
C ARG A 405 23.29 -27.00 -9.26
N MET A 406 22.62 -26.66 -8.16
CA MET A 406 22.09 -25.33 -7.91
C MET A 406 22.93 -24.58 -6.87
N LYS A 407 22.98 -23.23 -6.98
CA LYS A 407 23.57 -22.35 -5.98
C LYS A 407 22.72 -21.12 -5.76
N TYR A 408 22.79 -20.55 -4.56
CA TYR A 408 22.19 -19.26 -4.27
C TYR A 408 23.12 -18.11 -4.67
N ILE A 409 22.53 -17.11 -5.32
CA ILE A 409 23.16 -15.80 -5.52
C ILE A 409 22.48 -14.78 -4.61
N ALA A 410 23.28 -14.16 -3.73
CA ALA A 410 22.82 -13.02 -2.96
C ALA A 410 22.66 -11.80 -3.89
N GLN A 411 21.52 -11.14 -3.77
CA GLN A 411 21.25 -9.89 -4.47
C GLN A 411 21.25 -8.73 -3.47
N GLN A 412 22.05 -7.72 -3.75
CA GLN A 412 22.12 -6.52 -2.93
C GLN A 412 21.85 -5.27 -3.76
N SER A 413 21.13 -4.34 -3.16
CA SER A 413 20.83 -3.03 -3.74
C SER A 413 21.11 -1.93 -2.69
N GLY A 414 21.31 -0.71 -3.15
CA GLY A 414 21.55 0.44 -2.31
C GLY A 414 22.86 1.15 -2.68
N VAL A 415 22.74 2.44 -2.96
CA VAL A 415 23.86 3.35 -3.28
C VAL A 415 23.57 4.68 -2.61
N ILE A 416 24.62 5.47 -2.40
CA ILE A 416 24.46 6.89 -2.04
C ILE A 416 23.96 7.63 -3.29
N LEU A 417 22.85 8.35 -3.16
CA LEU A 417 22.28 9.12 -4.26
C LEU A 417 22.32 10.63 -3.92
N PRO A 418 23.27 11.39 -4.47
CA PRO A 418 23.27 12.83 -4.33
C PRO A 418 22.29 13.48 -5.32
N THR A 419 21.52 14.45 -4.84
CA THR A 419 20.64 15.28 -5.66
C THR A 419 20.90 16.73 -5.36
N LEU A 420 21.03 17.53 -6.39
CA LEU A 420 21.15 18.99 -6.32
C LEU A 420 19.92 19.63 -6.94
N GLY A 421 19.42 20.70 -6.36
CA GLY A 421 18.29 21.41 -6.95
C GLY A 421 18.27 22.89 -6.65
N ILE A 422 17.50 23.59 -7.48
CA ILE A 422 17.26 25.03 -7.40
C ILE A 422 15.75 25.25 -7.34
N THR A 423 15.31 26.09 -6.43
CA THR A 423 13.92 26.53 -6.31
C THR A 423 13.85 28.03 -6.54
N VAL A 424 12.93 28.49 -7.37
CA VAL A 424 12.66 29.91 -7.62
C VAL A 424 11.17 30.16 -7.34
N GLU A 425 10.88 31.11 -6.44
CA GLU A 425 9.52 31.53 -6.12
C GLU A 425 9.39 33.04 -6.39
N PHE A 426 8.26 33.44 -7.05
CA PHE A 426 7.98 34.83 -7.46
C PHE A 426 6.83 35.41 -6.68
#